data_427d84c106ec7d0e7eae8b5b4f750640
#
_entry.id   427d84c106ec7d0e7eae8b5b4f750640
#
_cell.length_a   1.000
_cell.length_b   1.000
_cell.length_c   1.000
_cell.angle_alpha   90.00
_cell.angle_beta   90.00
_cell.angle_gamma   90.00
#
_symmetry.space_group_name_H-M   'P 1'
#
loop_
_entity.id
_entity.type
_entity.pdbx_description
1 polymer ?
#
loop_
_entity_poly.entity_id
_entity_poly.type
_entity_poly.pdbx_seq_one_letter_code
_entity_poly.pdbx_strand_id
1 'polypeptide(L)'
;MKDLWNEQDAAAYDGDLAQRVYSSRLLGREPALVLHGGGNTSVTVTETNILGEPEDILYVKGSGWDLESIEASGFAPVRMPHLLKLAQLQRLSDPDMVNELRTHMTRAAAPSPSVETILHAILPYKYVDHTHADAVVTVTNTANGEQRIRDIYGDTVVVIPYTMPGFDLARLCADLFPRQAGPRTLGMVLLNHGIFSFGATAREAYRRMIELVSKAEAYLQGQRAWDLPGGPVPEAQALEPERIAQLRRDISDCAGFPVILNLTTDEQSLRFAQRDDLAAISQRGPVTPDHVIRTKRIPCLNTDIADYARAYADYFAAHSADAPEMPVMLDPAPRVLLDKRFGMATVGRTVKDALVVRDLYRHSMDIIARAELLGGFRALPSADIFAVEYWDLAQAKLRKGGEPPLCAGEITLVTGAASGIGTAGVEAFRARGAAVVGLDRDA
;
A
#
# COMPACT_ATOMS: atom_id res chain seq x y z
N MET A 1 7.35 15.55 -10.79
CA MET A 1 7.83 15.15 -9.44
C MET A 1 9.17 15.80 -9.13
N LYS A 2 9.49 16.09 -7.84
CA LYS A 2 10.74 16.75 -7.44
C LYS A 2 11.83 15.73 -7.12
N ASP A 3 13.06 15.92 -7.66
CA ASP A 3 14.25 15.18 -7.23
C ASP A 3 14.72 15.71 -5.86
N LEU A 4 14.71 14.86 -4.84
CA LEU A 4 15.12 15.18 -3.47
C LEU A 4 16.55 14.70 -3.16
N TRP A 5 17.26 14.13 -4.13
CA TRP A 5 18.62 13.66 -3.92
C TRP A 5 19.59 14.81 -3.60
N ASN A 6 20.31 14.68 -2.51
CA ASN A 6 21.35 15.62 -2.10
C ASN A 6 22.68 14.89 -1.92
N GLU A 7 23.73 15.35 -2.60
CA GLU A 7 25.05 14.70 -2.57
C GLU A 7 25.73 14.77 -1.20
N GLN A 8 25.53 15.87 -0.46
CA GLN A 8 26.13 16.03 0.87
C GLN A 8 25.46 15.07 1.87
N ASP A 9 24.13 14.94 1.82
CA ASP A 9 23.40 14.01 2.67
C ASP A 9 23.76 12.57 2.31
N ALA A 10 23.83 12.24 1.01
CA ALA A 10 24.18 10.92 0.52
C ALA A 10 25.59 10.49 0.96
N ALA A 11 26.55 11.42 1.04
CA ALA A 11 27.91 11.14 1.46
C ALA A 11 28.02 10.67 2.92
N ALA A 12 26.99 10.91 3.75
CA ALA A 12 26.94 10.38 5.12
C ALA A 12 26.57 8.89 5.18
N TYR A 13 26.15 8.30 4.06
CA TYR A 13 25.72 6.89 3.96
C TYR A 13 26.82 6.09 3.23
N ASP A 14 27.75 5.53 3.99
CA ASP A 14 28.87 4.76 3.43
C ASP A 14 28.48 3.31 3.10
N GLY A 15 28.81 2.87 1.90
CA GLY A 15 28.53 1.51 1.40
C GLY A 15 27.14 1.33 0.80
N ASP A 16 26.99 0.23 0.08
CA ASP A 16 25.82 -0.04 -0.77
C ASP A 16 24.49 -0.10 0.01
N LEU A 17 24.48 -0.80 1.14
CA LEU A 17 23.26 -0.93 1.97
C LEU A 17 22.88 0.42 2.61
N ALA A 18 23.84 1.22 3.03
CA ALA A 18 23.57 2.55 3.57
C ALA A 18 23.02 3.50 2.50
N GLN A 19 23.60 3.50 1.30
CA GLN A 19 23.06 4.22 0.14
C GLN A 19 21.65 3.76 -0.22
N ARG A 20 21.35 2.45 -0.08
CA ARG A 20 20.01 1.89 -0.25
C ARG A 20 19.01 2.43 0.79
N VAL A 21 19.42 2.52 2.05
CA VAL A 21 18.60 3.14 3.12
C VAL A 21 18.28 4.60 2.76
N TYR A 22 19.28 5.38 2.37
CA TYR A 22 19.10 6.78 2.01
C TYR A 22 18.08 6.96 0.86
N SER A 23 18.28 6.27 -0.26
CA SER A 23 17.39 6.37 -1.41
C SER A 23 15.97 5.85 -1.11
N SER A 24 15.84 4.81 -0.29
CA SER A 24 14.53 4.31 0.15
C SER A 24 13.76 5.35 0.96
N ARG A 25 14.45 6.04 1.87
CA ARG A 25 13.84 7.13 2.66
C ARG A 25 13.41 8.31 1.79
N LEU A 26 14.15 8.62 0.71
CA LEU A 26 13.72 9.65 -0.24
C LEU A 26 12.43 9.25 -0.97
N LEU A 27 12.30 7.99 -1.38
CA LEU A 27 11.06 7.47 -1.98
C LEU A 27 9.90 7.50 -0.98
N GLY A 28 10.14 7.07 0.27
CA GLY A 28 9.12 7.02 1.33
C GLY A 28 8.63 8.39 1.81
N ARG A 29 9.42 9.47 1.61
CA ARG A 29 9.03 10.85 1.94
C ARG A 29 8.05 11.46 0.93
N GLU A 30 7.84 10.81 -0.21
CA GLU A 30 6.92 11.28 -1.24
C GLU A 30 5.66 10.39 -1.25
N PRO A 31 4.56 10.85 -0.61
CA PRO A 31 3.34 10.06 -0.51
C PRO A 31 2.72 9.66 -1.85
N ALA A 32 2.96 10.47 -2.91
CA ALA A 32 2.50 10.15 -4.27
C ALA A 32 3.30 9.00 -4.93
N LEU A 33 4.40 8.54 -4.31
CA LEU A 33 5.15 7.35 -4.74
C LEU A 33 4.75 6.13 -3.93
N VAL A 34 4.65 6.26 -2.61
CA VAL A 34 4.40 5.12 -1.72
C VAL A 34 3.85 5.54 -0.37
N LEU A 35 2.93 4.75 0.17
CA LEU A 35 2.31 4.96 1.48
C LEU A 35 2.43 3.70 2.35
N HIS A 36 2.61 3.90 3.67
CA HIS A 36 2.36 2.92 4.73
C HIS A 36 2.81 1.48 4.46
N GLY A 37 4.09 1.26 4.31
CA GLY A 37 4.65 -0.07 4.10
C GLY A 37 4.46 -0.62 2.68
N GLY A 38 3.81 0.13 1.78
CA GLY A 38 3.75 -0.16 0.35
C GLY A 38 5.11 -0.06 -0.33
N GLY A 39 5.20 -0.50 -1.59
CA GLY A 39 6.44 -0.52 -2.34
C GLY A 39 7.57 -1.29 -1.66
N ASN A 40 8.66 -1.47 -2.36
CA ASN A 40 9.87 -2.09 -1.79
C ASN A 40 11.11 -1.72 -2.60
N THR A 41 12.26 -1.95 -2.01
CA THR A 41 13.55 -1.60 -2.60
C THR A 41 14.57 -2.67 -2.26
N SER A 42 15.57 -2.83 -3.11
CA SER A 42 16.64 -3.79 -2.86
C SER A 42 18.00 -3.31 -3.36
N VAL A 43 19.05 -3.93 -2.85
CA VAL A 43 20.42 -3.83 -3.36
C VAL A 43 21.11 -5.19 -3.29
N THR A 44 21.83 -5.55 -4.34
CA THR A 44 22.70 -6.73 -4.36
C THR A 44 24.12 -6.34 -3.94
N VAL A 45 24.64 -7.04 -2.93
CA VAL A 45 25.99 -6.82 -2.38
C VAL A 45 26.74 -8.14 -2.36
N THR A 46 27.99 -8.15 -2.81
CA THR A 46 28.88 -9.33 -2.64
C THR A 46 29.54 -9.24 -1.27
N GLU A 47 29.31 -10.23 -0.42
CA GLU A 47 29.86 -10.34 0.93
C GLU A 47 30.75 -11.57 1.05
N THR A 48 31.71 -11.57 1.97
CA THR A 48 32.47 -12.76 2.33
C THR A 48 31.68 -13.55 3.38
N ASN A 49 31.34 -14.80 3.07
CA ASN A 49 30.63 -15.68 3.99
C ASN A 49 31.53 -16.19 5.12
N ILE A 50 30.97 -16.93 6.08
CA ILE A 50 31.70 -17.47 7.23
C ILE A 50 32.82 -18.46 6.84
N LEU A 51 32.77 -18.97 5.62
CA LEU A 51 33.79 -19.90 5.08
C LEU A 51 34.93 -19.17 4.35
N GLY A 52 34.84 -17.83 4.25
CA GLY A 52 35.81 -17.00 3.53
C GLY A 52 35.56 -16.91 2.02
N GLU A 53 34.39 -17.34 1.52
CA GLU A 53 34.02 -17.31 0.11
C GLU A 53 33.15 -16.10 -0.22
N PRO A 54 33.29 -15.49 -1.42
CA PRO A 54 32.42 -14.43 -1.87
C PRO A 54 31.01 -14.99 -2.17
N GLU A 55 29.98 -14.30 -1.69
CA GLU A 55 28.59 -14.67 -1.89
C GLU A 55 27.76 -13.41 -2.23
N ASP A 56 26.95 -13.48 -3.27
CA ASP A 56 26.03 -12.40 -3.63
C ASP A 56 24.75 -12.49 -2.79
N ILE A 57 24.47 -11.41 -2.06
CA ILE A 57 23.34 -11.27 -1.15
C ILE A 57 22.42 -10.16 -1.66
N LEU A 58 21.15 -10.47 -1.83
CA LEU A 58 20.11 -9.49 -2.08
C LEU A 58 19.58 -8.97 -0.74
N TYR A 59 19.84 -7.71 -0.45
CA TYR A 59 19.19 -6.99 0.64
C TYR A 59 17.87 -6.39 0.13
N VAL A 60 16.76 -6.95 0.52
CA VAL A 60 15.42 -6.52 0.11
C VAL A 60 14.62 -6.03 1.32
N LYS A 61 13.78 -5.00 1.11
CA LYS A 61 12.90 -4.48 2.18
C LYS A 61 12.11 -5.61 2.84
N GLY A 62 12.17 -5.65 4.16
CA GLY A 62 11.34 -6.54 4.98
C GLY A 62 9.86 -6.19 4.83
N SER A 63 9.03 -7.22 4.72
CA SER A 63 7.59 -7.07 4.60
C SER A 63 7.03 -6.17 5.73
N GLY A 64 6.23 -5.15 5.39
CA GLY A 64 5.56 -4.25 6.32
C GLY A 64 6.43 -3.15 6.94
N TRP A 65 7.71 -3.02 6.58
CA TRP A 65 8.51 -1.85 6.91
C TRP A 65 8.08 -0.65 6.06
N ASP A 66 8.09 0.53 6.67
CA ASP A 66 7.81 1.79 5.98
C ASP A 66 9.10 2.34 5.37
N LEU A 67 9.08 2.72 4.08
CA LEU A 67 10.28 3.23 3.41
C LEU A 67 10.76 4.55 4.00
N GLU A 68 9.87 5.43 4.49
CA GLU A 68 10.24 6.72 5.05
C GLU A 68 11.17 6.58 6.27
N SER A 69 10.92 5.56 7.09
CA SER A 69 11.63 5.32 8.35
C SER A 69 12.58 4.12 8.32
N ILE A 70 12.75 3.47 7.15
CA ILE A 70 13.55 2.24 7.06
C ILE A 70 15.00 2.45 7.48
N GLU A 71 15.54 1.45 8.15
CA GLU A 71 16.95 1.35 8.55
C GLU A 71 17.59 0.11 7.92
N ALA A 72 18.91 -0.04 8.03
CA ALA A 72 19.63 -1.21 7.53
C ALA A 72 19.07 -2.53 8.11
N SER A 73 18.61 -2.53 9.36
CA SER A 73 17.93 -3.65 10.02
C SER A 73 16.58 -4.02 9.40
N GLY A 74 15.98 -3.11 8.64
CA GLY A 74 14.74 -3.32 7.92
C GLY A 74 14.89 -4.07 6.59
N PHE A 75 16.12 -4.37 6.17
CA PHE A 75 16.40 -5.16 4.96
C PHE A 75 16.73 -6.60 5.31
N ALA A 76 16.07 -7.52 4.62
CA ALA A 76 16.32 -8.95 4.74
C ALA A 76 17.42 -9.36 3.76
N PRO A 77 18.55 -9.94 4.23
CA PRO A 77 19.62 -10.43 3.39
C PRO A 77 19.33 -11.86 2.91
N VAL A 78 19.07 -12.06 1.63
CA VAL A 78 18.74 -13.37 1.04
C VAL A 78 19.79 -13.75 0.00
N ARG A 79 20.20 -15.03 -0.01
CA ARG A 79 21.20 -15.56 -0.94
C ARG A 79 20.73 -15.51 -2.38
N MET A 80 21.38 -14.70 -3.20
CA MET A 80 21.03 -14.47 -4.61
C MET A 80 21.04 -15.74 -5.46
N PRO A 81 22.06 -16.65 -5.36
CA PRO A 81 22.08 -17.86 -6.18
C PRO A 81 20.87 -18.77 -5.95
N HIS A 82 20.31 -18.79 -4.73
CA HIS A 82 19.11 -19.58 -4.44
C HIS A 82 17.85 -18.94 -5.06
N LEU A 83 17.70 -17.63 -4.95
CA LEU A 83 16.57 -16.90 -5.54
C LEU A 83 16.48 -17.11 -7.06
N LEU A 84 17.63 -17.08 -7.75
CA LEU A 84 17.70 -17.33 -9.19
C LEU A 84 17.31 -18.76 -9.57
N LYS A 85 17.58 -19.75 -8.71
CA LYS A 85 17.10 -21.13 -8.89
C LYS A 85 15.59 -21.25 -8.69
N LEU A 86 15.04 -20.58 -7.65
CA LEU A 86 13.59 -20.54 -7.42
C LEU A 86 12.86 -19.95 -8.63
N ALA A 87 13.39 -18.88 -9.22
CA ALA A 87 12.79 -18.25 -10.40
C ALA A 87 12.66 -19.17 -11.63
N GLN A 88 13.39 -20.30 -11.67
CA GLN A 88 13.33 -21.30 -12.75
C GLN A 88 12.22 -22.35 -12.53
N LEU A 89 11.63 -22.40 -11.36
CA LEU A 89 10.56 -23.35 -11.05
C LEU A 89 9.30 -23.04 -11.88
N GLN A 90 8.54 -24.07 -12.21
CA GLN A 90 7.26 -23.92 -12.92
C GLN A 90 6.12 -23.50 -11.98
N ARG A 91 6.20 -23.93 -10.72
CA ARG A 91 5.24 -23.62 -9.66
C ARG A 91 5.97 -23.55 -8.33
N LEU A 92 5.51 -22.69 -7.46
CA LEU A 92 5.95 -22.59 -6.07
C LEU A 92 4.75 -22.11 -5.25
N SER A 93 4.37 -22.88 -4.23
CA SER A 93 3.28 -22.46 -3.34
C SER A 93 3.74 -21.31 -2.44
N ASP A 94 2.80 -20.49 -1.98
CA ASP A 94 3.13 -19.38 -1.07
C ASP A 94 3.80 -19.84 0.23
N PRO A 95 3.33 -20.90 0.91
CA PRO A 95 4.05 -21.44 2.08
C PRO A 95 5.48 -21.86 1.77
N ASP A 96 5.69 -22.56 0.64
CA ASP A 96 7.04 -22.98 0.23
C ASP A 96 7.90 -21.77 -0.13
N MET A 97 7.36 -20.79 -0.86
CA MET A 97 8.06 -19.56 -1.19
C MET A 97 8.53 -18.84 0.08
N VAL A 98 7.64 -18.65 1.05
CA VAL A 98 8.00 -17.99 2.31
C VAL A 98 9.04 -18.79 3.08
N ASN A 99 8.92 -20.12 3.12
CA ASN A 99 9.90 -20.99 3.74
C ASN A 99 11.28 -20.87 3.07
N GLU A 100 11.32 -20.99 1.74
CA GLU A 100 12.56 -20.87 0.97
C GLU A 100 13.24 -19.51 1.12
N LEU A 101 12.47 -18.42 1.09
CA LEU A 101 13.00 -17.09 1.32
C LEU A 101 13.60 -16.95 2.74
N ARG A 102 12.95 -17.49 3.77
CA ARG A 102 13.38 -17.36 5.16
C ARG A 102 14.57 -18.25 5.49
N THR A 103 14.58 -19.49 5.01
CA THR A 103 15.65 -20.45 5.28
C THR A 103 16.95 -20.12 4.53
N HIS A 104 16.87 -19.27 3.49
CA HIS A 104 18.04 -18.82 2.74
C HIS A 104 18.47 -17.38 3.07
N MET A 105 17.94 -16.81 4.17
CA MET A 105 18.52 -15.59 4.74
C MET A 105 19.89 -15.86 5.39
N THR A 106 20.79 -14.88 5.32
CA THR A 106 22.09 -14.98 5.99
C THR A 106 22.04 -14.56 7.46
N ARG A 107 20.92 -13.95 7.93
CA ARG A 107 20.69 -13.50 9.30
C ARG A 107 19.32 -13.95 9.80
N ALA A 108 19.30 -14.83 10.79
CA ALA A 108 18.06 -15.39 11.35
C ALA A 108 17.13 -14.33 12.00
N ALA A 109 17.71 -13.25 12.57
CA ALA A 109 16.96 -12.17 13.21
C ALA A 109 16.45 -11.09 12.23
N ALA A 110 16.75 -11.20 10.93
CA ALA A 110 16.26 -10.26 9.93
C ALA A 110 14.73 -10.36 9.75
N PRO A 111 14.07 -9.28 9.30
CA PRO A 111 12.64 -9.33 9.01
C PRO A 111 12.35 -10.31 7.87
N SER A 112 11.12 -10.83 7.81
CA SER A 112 10.71 -11.64 6.65
C SER A 112 10.83 -10.85 5.35
N PRO A 113 11.47 -11.38 4.30
CA PRO A 113 11.61 -10.71 3.02
C PRO A 113 10.26 -10.34 2.40
N SER A 114 10.24 -9.31 1.53
CA SER A 114 9.07 -9.01 0.70
C SER A 114 8.66 -10.23 -0.14
N VAL A 115 7.36 -10.37 -0.40
CA VAL A 115 6.84 -11.39 -1.33
C VAL A 115 7.36 -11.22 -2.76
N GLU A 116 7.87 -10.04 -3.11
CA GLU A 116 8.45 -9.71 -4.41
C GLU A 116 9.97 -9.92 -4.47
N THR A 117 10.56 -10.59 -3.48
CA THR A 117 12.01 -10.82 -3.41
C THR A 117 12.56 -11.53 -4.64
N ILE A 118 11.84 -12.55 -5.14
CA ILE A 118 12.26 -13.28 -6.35
C ILE A 118 12.20 -12.36 -7.58
N LEU A 119 11.18 -11.47 -7.66
CA LEU A 119 11.07 -10.50 -8.74
C LEU A 119 12.25 -9.51 -8.73
N HIS A 120 12.66 -9.03 -7.56
CA HIS A 120 13.86 -8.20 -7.45
C HIS A 120 15.13 -8.93 -7.90
N ALA A 121 15.26 -10.21 -7.57
CA ALA A 121 16.44 -11.01 -7.88
C ALA A 121 16.63 -11.27 -9.38
N ILE A 122 15.53 -11.40 -10.15
CA ILE A 122 15.61 -11.66 -11.60
C ILE A 122 15.99 -10.44 -12.43
N LEU A 123 15.87 -9.24 -11.88
CA LEU A 123 16.26 -8.01 -12.58
C LEU A 123 17.78 -7.86 -12.52
N PRO A 124 18.47 -7.71 -13.67
CA PRO A 124 19.94 -7.77 -13.74
C PRO A 124 20.59 -6.44 -13.34
N TYR A 125 20.15 -5.86 -12.22
CA TYR A 125 20.61 -4.55 -11.74
C TYR A 125 20.93 -4.61 -10.25
N LYS A 126 21.92 -3.81 -9.85
CA LYS A 126 22.38 -3.76 -8.46
C LYS A 126 21.33 -3.16 -7.51
N TYR A 127 20.70 -2.06 -7.92
CA TYR A 127 19.66 -1.36 -7.16
C TYR A 127 18.34 -1.45 -7.91
N VAL A 128 17.28 -1.84 -7.19
CA VAL A 128 15.92 -1.96 -7.72
C VAL A 128 14.96 -1.26 -6.78
N ASP A 129 14.14 -0.38 -7.32
CA ASP A 129 13.07 0.36 -6.64
C ASP A 129 11.71 -0.05 -7.19
N HIS A 130 10.73 -0.21 -6.31
CA HIS A 130 9.33 -0.44 -6.66
C HIS A 130 8.44 0.50 -5.86
N THR A 131 7.54 1.19 -6.56
CA THR A 131 6.56 2.11 -5.97
C THR A 131 5.18 1.93 -6.61
N HIS A 132 4.14 2.35 -5.90
CA HIS A 132 2.77 2.41 -6.40
C HIS A 132 2.41 3.85 -6.80
N ALA A 133 3.26 4.49 -7.60
CA ALA A 133 3.16 5.91 -7.93
C ALA A 133 1.78 6.31 -8.48
N ASP A 134 1.13 7.28 -7.82
CA ASP A 134 -0.25 7.72 -8.12
C ASP A 134 -0.45 8.04 -9.62
N ALA A 135 0.51 8.76 -10.23
CA ALA A 135 0.42 9.14 -11.62
C ALA A 135 0.42 7.93 -12.57
N VAL A 136 1.27 6.93 -12.27
CA VAL A 136 1.35 5.69 -13.07
C VAL A 136 0.10 4.85 -12.87
N VAL A 137 -0.33 4.67 -11.61
CA VAL A 137 -1.55 3.94 -11.27
C VAL A 137 -2.78 4.60 -11.91
N THR A 138 -2.86 5.93 -11.92
CA THR A 138 -3.93 6.66 -12.62
C THR A 138 -4.02 6.27 -14.09
N VAL A 139 -2.89 6.21 -14.79
CA VAL A 139 -2.85 5.88 -16.23
C VAL A 139 -3.20 4.41 -16.45
N THR A 140 -2.60 3.49 -15.67
CA THR A 140 -2.83 2.04 -15.85
C THR A 140 -4.27 1.64 -15.56
N ASN A 141 -4.95 2.36 -14.67
CA ASN A 141 -6.31 2.07 -14.25
C ASN A 141 -7.37 2.74 -15.14
N THR A 142 -7.14 2.74 -16.46
CA THR A 142 -8.09 3.21 -17.47
C THR A 142 -8.31 2.13 -18.53
N ALA A 143 -9.38 2.27 -19.35
CA ALA A 143 -9.73 1.27 -20.38
C ALA A 143 -8.59 0.99 -21.37
N ASN A 144 -7.78 1.99 -21.68
CA ASN A 144 -6.65 1.92 -22.62
C ASN A 144 -5.31 2.10 -21.88
N GLY A 145 -5.24 1.70 -20.61
CA GLY A 145 -4.09 1.96 -19.74
C GLY A 145 -2.77 1.44 -20.32
N GLU A 146 -2.76 0.21 -20.81
CA GLU A 146 -1.57 -0.37 -21.44
C GLU A 146 -1.09 0.44 -22.64
N GLN A 147 -2.00 0.81 -23.55
CA GLN A 147 -1.62 1.61 -24.73
C GLN A 147 -1.09 2.98 -24.30
N ARG A 148 -1.72 3.64 -23.34
CA ARG A 148 -1.24 4.92 -22.79
C ARG A 148 0.16 4.81 -22.20
N ILE A 149 0.44 3.74 -21.44
CA ILE A 149 1.78 3.47 -20.90
C ILE A 149 2.79 3.30 -22.01
N ARG A 150 2.46 2.58 -23.08
CA ARG A 150 3.32 2.44 -24.26
C ARG A 150 3.55 3.78 -24.99
N ASP A 151 2.53 4.62 -25.08
CA ASP A 151 2.62 5.95 -25.68
C ASP A 151 3.50 6.92 -24.86
N ILE A 152 3.45 6.82 -23.51
CA ILE A 152 4.25 7.66 -22.61
C ILE A 152 5.73 7.26 -22.64
N TYR A 153 6.02 5.97 -22.59
CA TYR A 153 7.35 5.47 -22.29
C TYR A 153 8.08 4.85 -23.48
N GLY A 154 7.35 4.41 -24.51
CA GLY A 154 7.94 3.67 -25.62
C GLY A 154 8.68 2.43 -25.14
N ASP A 155 9.96 2.33 -25.52
CA ASP A 155 10.87 1.24 -25.14
C ASP A 155 11.71 1.52 -23.89
N THR A 156 11.41 2.61 -23.18
CA THR A 156 12.10 2.94 -21.93
C THR A 156 11.58 2.15 -20.71
N VAL A 157 10.46 1.44 -20.84
CA VAL A 157 9.95 0.51 -19.83
C VAL A 157 9.51 -0.81 -20.45
N VAL A 158 9.64 -1.88 -19.69
CA VAL A 158 8.95 -3.15 -19.93
C VAL A 158 7.54 -3.03 -19.36
N VAL A 159 6.53 -3.54 -20.06
CA VAL A 159 5.13 -3.53 -19.60
C VAL A 159 4.68 -4.94 -19.29
N ILE A 160 4.26 -5.17 -18.06
CA ILE A 160 3.79 -6.47 -17.55
C ILE A 160 2.28 -6.38 -17.32
N PRO A 161 1.47 -7.27 -17.91
CA PRO A 161 0.05 -7.35 -17.60
C PRO A 161 -0.17 -7.70 -16.13
N TYR A 162 -1.38 -7.37 -15.63
CA TYR A 162 -1.72 -7.73 -14.25
C TYR A 162 -1.61 -9.25 -14.03
N THR A 163 -0.98 -9.60 -12.94
CA THR A 163 -0.88 -10.96 -12.41
C THR A 163 -0.85 -10.85 -10.89
N MET A 164 -1.43 -11.83 -10.22
CA MET A 164 -1.42 -11.94 -8.76
C MET A 164 0.00 -11.74 -8.22
N PRO A 165 0.22 -10.84 -7.25
CA PRO A 165 1.53 -10.68 -6.61
C PRO A 165 2.05 -11.99 -6.02
N GLY A 166 3.36 -12.19 -6.02
CA GLY A 166 4.01 -13.39 -5.52
C GLY A 166 4.80 -14.12 -6.60
N PHE A 167 4.81 -15.45 -6.55
CA PHE A 167 5.64 -16.25 -7.43
C PHE A 167 5.25 -16.15 -8.91
N ASP A 168 3.96 -16.16 -9.21
CA ASP A 168 3.47 -16.09 -10.60
C ASP A 168 3.85 -14.77 -11.28
N LEU A 169 3.79 -13.65 -10.55
CA LEU A 169 4.27 -12.36 -11.04
C LEU A 169 5.79 -12.39 -11.32
N ALA A 170 6.58 -12.93 -10.38
CA ALA A 170 8.02 -13.03 -10.56
C ALA A 170 8.37 -13.88 -11.80
N ARG A 171 7.66 -14.98 -12.02
CA ARG A 171 7.82 -15.85 -13.17
C ARG A 171 7.44 -15.18 -14.50
N LEU A 172 6.32 -14.47 -14.52
CA LEU A 172 5.91 -13.71 -15.69
C LEU A 172 6.93 -12.63 -16.03
N CYS A 173 7.45 -11.92 -15.03
CA CYS A 173 8.53 -10.94 -15.24
C CYS A 173 9.81 -11.61 -15.74
N ALA A 174 10.20 -12.78 -15.21
CA ALA A 174 11.38 -13.53 -15.68
C ALA A 174 11.29 -13.93 -17.16
N ASP A 175 10.08 -14.20 -17.65
CA ASP A 175 9.83 -14.52 -19.06
C ASP A 175 9.78 -13.28 -19.96
N LEU A 176 9.05 -12.24 -19.56
CA LEU A 176 8.79 -11.09 -20.41
C LEU A 176 9.90 -10.03 -20.38
N PHE A 177 10.57 -9.85 -19.24
CA PHE A 177 11.60 -8.82 -19.12
C PHE A 177 12.74 -8.99 -20.12
N PRO A 178 13.38 -10.16 -20.26
CA PRO A 178 14.46 -10.34 -21.23
C PRO A 178 14.02 -10.16 -22.69
N ARG A 179 12.74 -10.39 -23.00
CA ARG A 179 12.20 -10.28 -24.36
C ARG A 179 11.87 -8.84 -24.75
N GLN A 180 11.53 -7.99 -23.79
CA GLN A 180 11.10 -6.61 -24.02
C GLN A 180 12.18 -5.58 -23.69
N ALA A 181 13.08 -5.91 -22.74
CA ALA A 181 14.13 -5.00 -22.28
C ALA A 181 15.18 -4.76 -23.37
N GLY A 182 15.66 -3.53 -23.44
CA GLY A 182 16.72 -3.10 -24.36
C GLY A 182 17.67 -2.08 -23.71
N PRO A 183 18.63 -1.53 -24.46
CA PRO A 183 19.63 -0.60 -23.92
C PRO A 183 19.04 0.69 -23.35
N ARG A 184 17.83 1.04 -23.73
CA ARG A 184 17.12 2.24 -23.23
C ARG A 184 16.17 1.98 -22.08
N THR A 185 16.05 0.74 -21.62
CA THR A 185 15.12 0.36 -20.54
C THR A 185 15.59 0.92 -19.21
N LEU A 186 14.77 1.75 -18.58
CA LEU A 186 15.00 2.42 -17.32
C LEU A 186 14.15 1.83 -16.19
N GLY A 187 13.04 1.16 -16.54
CA GLY A 187 12.08 0.64 -15.57
C GLY A 187 11.14 -0.42 -16.15
N MET A 188 10.17 -0.81 -15.35
CA MET A 188 9.13 -1.78 -15.69
C MET A 188 7.81 -1.34 -15.06
N VAL A 189 6.74 -1.30 -15.82
CA VAL A 189 5.39 -0.98 -15.33
C VAL A 189 4.59 -2.28 -15.17
N LEU A 190 4.06 -2.48 -13.98
CA LEU A 190 3.06 -3.52 -13.70
C LEU A 190 1.67 -2.89 -13.81
N LEU A 191 0.85 -3.32 -14.76
CA LEU A 191 -0.49 -2.76 -14.95
C LEU A 191 -1.35 -2.99 -13.72
N ASN A 192 -2.13 -1.98 -13.32
CA ASN A 192 -2.97 -1.96 -12.12
C ASN A 192 -2.24 -2.21 -10.78
N HIS A 193 -0.91 -2.04 -10.73
CA HIS A 193 -0.13 -2.31 -9.54
C HIS A 193 0.88 -1.17 -9.25
N GLY A 194 1.86 -0.94 -10.11
CA GLY A 194 2.88 0.06 -9.86
C GLY A 194 4.01 0.07 -10.89
N ILE A 195 5.15 0.60 -10.49
CA ILE A 195 6.31 0.79 -11.35
C ILE A 195 7.61 0.39 -10.65
N PHE A 196 8.53 -0.17 -11.42
CA PHE A 196 9.92 -0.44 -11.03
C PHE A 196 10.86 0.50 -11.77
N SER A 197 11.92 0.91 -11.09
CA SER A 197 13.14 1.47 -11.68
C SER A 197 14.36 0.75 -11.15
N PHE A 198 15.47 0.84 -11.86
CA PHE A 198 16.67 0.13 -11.48
C PHE A 198 17.92 0.86 -11.98
N GLY A 199 19.07 0.57 -11.38
CA GLY A 199 20.34 1.19 -11.74
C GLY A 199 21.57 0.49 -11.15
N ALA A 200 22.75 0.91 -11.59
CA ALA A 200 24.03 0.45 -11.04
C ALA A 200 24.32 1.11 -9.67
N THR A 201 23.71 2.26 -9.38
CA THR A 201 23.84 3.00 -8.12
C THR A 201 22.46 3.34 -7.55
N ALA A 202 22.39 3.59 -6.23
CA ALA A 202 21.18 4.05 -5.55
C ALA A 202 20.63 5.33 -6.16
N ARG A 203 21.53 6.29 -6.48
CA ARG A 203 21.19 7.56 -7.14
C ARG A 203 20.55 7.34 -8.50
N GLU A 204 21.12 6.44 -9.29
CA GLU A 204 20.61 6.15 -10.64
C GLU A 204 19.21 5.53 -10.58
N ALA A 205 19.01 4.50 -9.75
CA ALA A 205 17.71 3.87 -9.57
C ALA A 205 16.66 4.88 -9.11
N TYR A 206 16.97 5.68 -8.07
CA TYR A 206 16.09 6.74 -7.54
C TYR A 206 15.74 7.77 -8.62
N ARG A 207 16.72 8.34 -9.34
CA ARG A 207 16.46 9.36 -10.35
C ARG A 207 15.66 8.83 -11.54
N ARG A 208 15.87 7.59 -11.93
CA ARG A 208 15.04 6.91 -12.94
C ARG A 208 13.58 6.79 -12.48
N MET A 209 13.33 6.50 -11.20
CA MET A 209 11.97 6.52 -10.65
C MET A 209 11.34 7.89 -10.79
N ILE A 210 12.05 8.95 -10.37
CA ILE A 210 11.56 10.34 -10.47
C ILE A 210 11.31 10.72 -11.93
N GLU A 211 12.22 10.37 -12.85
CA GLU A 211 12.05 10.62 -14.29
C GLU A 211 10.80 9.94 -14.85
N LEU A 212 10.64 8.63 -14.58
CA LEU A 212 9.54 7.86 -15.10
C LEU A 212 8.19 8.37 -14.58
N VAL A 213 8.10 8.64 -13.28
CA VAL A 213 6.86 9.17 -12.69
C VAL A 213 6.56 10.58 -13.20
N SER A 214 7.58 11.45 -13.36
CA SER A 214 7.39 12.78 -13.95
C SER A 214 6.86 12.75 -15.39
N LYS A 215 7.21 11.73 -16.18
CA LYS A 215 6.64 11.53 -17.53
C LYS A 215 5.14 11.22 -17.47
N ALA A 216 4.70 10.38 -16.50
CA ALA A 216 3.27 10.12 -16.28
C ALA A 216 2.52 11.37 -15.82
N GLU A 217 3.10 12.15 -14.87
CA GLU A 217 2.54 13.44 -14.45
C GLU A 217 2.39 14.41 -15.62
N ALA A 218 3.43 14.55 -16.45
CA ALA A 218 3.39 15.42 -17.63
C ALA A 218 2.34 14.97 -18.65
N TYR A 219 2.18 13.65 -18.84
CA TYR A 219 1.11 13.12 -19.68
C TYR A 219 -0.27 13.49 -19.13
N LEU A 220 -0.51 13.28 -17.83
CA LEU A 220 -1.77 13.64 -17.18
C LEU A 220 -2.07 15.14 -17.29
N GLN A 221 -1.05 15.99 -17.13
CA GLN A 221 -1.17 17.45 -17.36
C GLN A 221 -1.54 17.76 -18.83
N GLY A 222 -0.85 17.15 -19.79
CA GLY A 222 -1.14 17.29 -21.21
C GLY A 222 -2.55 16.87 -21.60
N GLN A 223 -3.10 15.87 -20.92
CA GLN A 223 -4.47 15.39 -21.08
C GLN A 223 -5.50 16.19 -20.24
N ARG A 224 -5.07 17.22 -19.49
CA ARG A 224 -5.89 17.99 -18.55
C ARG A 224 -6.56 17.14 -17.47
N ALA A 225 -5.89 16.06 -17.06
CA ALA A 225 -6.36 15.10 -16.05
C ALA A 225 -5.56 15.17 -14.75
N TRP A 226 -4.55 16.06 -14.65
CA TRP A 226 -3.76 16.25 -13.44
C TRP A 226 -4.47 17.15 -12.42
N ASP A 227 -4.88 18.32 -12.87
CA ASP A 227 -5.56 19.30 -12.01
C ASP A 227 -7.05 18.99 -11.98
N LEU A 228 -7.53 18.58 -10.83
CA LEU A 228 -8.95 18.28 -10.65
C LEU A 228 -9.77 19.58 -10.71
N PRO A 229 -10.97 19.55 -11.32
CA PRO A 229 -11.82 20.75 -11.44
C PRO A 229 -12.06 21.40 -10.09
N GLY A 230 -11.71 22.68 -9.98
CA GLY A 230 -12.05 23.53 -8.86
C GLY A 230 -13.53 23.97 -8.89
N GLY A 231 -13.93 24.76 -7.92
CA GLY A 231 -15.26 25.32 -7.80
C GLY A 231 -15.48 25.83 -6.37
N PRO A 232 -16.68 26.29 -6.00
CA PRO A 232 -16.98 26.61 -4.60
C PRO A 232 -16.64 25.42 -3.69
N VAL A 233 -16.03 25.69 -2.53
CA VAL A 233 -15.76 24.63 -1.54
C VAL A 233 -17.11 24.12 -1.05
N PRO A 234 -17.38 22.80 -1.12
CA PRO A 234 -18.65 22.26 -0.65
C PRO A 234 -18.81 22.49 0.86
N GLU A 235 -20.01 22.85 1.29
CA GLU A 235 -20.31 22.98 2.70
C GLU A 235 -20.47 21.60 3.36
N ALA A 236 -19.81 21.43 4.50
CA ALA A 236 -20.02 20.30 5.37
C ALA A 236 -21.24 20.52 6.26
N GLN A 237 -22.00 19.46 6.50
CA GLN A 237 -23.03 19.46 7.52
C GLN A 237 -22.50 18.72 8.75
N ALA A 238 -22.39 19.42 9.87
CA ALA A 238 -21.97 18.78 11.10
C ALA A 238 -22.96 17.65 11.48
N LEU A 239 -22.43 16.49 11.77
CA LEU A 239 -23.21 15.42 12.37
C LEU A 239 -23.37 15.68 13.87
N GLU A 240 -24.58 15.45 14.39
CA GLU A 240 -24.79 15.46 15.83
C GLU A 240 -23.94 14.38 16.52
N PRO A 241 -23.35 14.66 17.69
CA PRO A 241 -22.47 13.73 18.41
C PRO A 241 -23.10 12.35 18.64
N GLU A 242 -24.41 12.32 18.91
CA GLU A 242 -25.18 11.09 19.11
C GLU A 242 -25.22 10.25 17.84
N ARG A 243 -25.31 10.88 16.68
CA ARG A 243 -25.30 10.20 15.39
C ARG A 243 -23.91 9.61 15.08
N ILE A 244 -22.84 10.32 15.43
CA ILE A 244 -21.47 9.80 15.31
C ILE A 244 -21.26 8.59 16.23
N ALA A 245 -21.73 8.70 17.48
CA ALA A 245 -21.64 7.60 18.43
C ALA A 245 -22.44 6.37 17.98
N GLN A 246 -23.65 6.57 17.42
CA GLN A 246 -24.47 5.49 16.89
C GLN A 246 -23.80 4.85 15.67
N LEU A 247 -23.29 5.64 14.74
CA LEU A 247 -22.56 5.12 13.56
C LEU A 247 -21.36 4.26 13.97
N ARG A 248 -20.57 4.74 14.94
CA ARG A 248 -19.45 3.96 15.49
C ARG A 248 -19.92 2.63 16.11
N ARG A 249 -21.03 2.63 16.82
CA ARG A 249 -21.64 1.44 17.42
C ARG A 249 -22.07 0.46 16.33
N ASP A 250 -22.83 0.91 15.33
CA ASP A 250 -23.32 0.07 14.23
C ASP A 250 -22.15 -0.60 13.49
N ILE A 251 -21.06 0.13 13.27
CA ILE A 251 -19.84 -0.42 12.66
C ILE A 251 -19.16 -1.43 13.59
N SER A 252 -19.06 -1.14 14.90
CA SER A 252 -18.45 -2.06 15.88
C SER A 252 -19.22 -3.35 16.01
N ASP A 253 -20.55 -3.27 16.04
CA ASP A 253 -21.44 -4.44 16.10
C ASP A 253 -21.30 -5.29 14.83
N CYS A 254 -21.25 -4.64 13.65
CA CYS A 254 -20.99 -5.30 12.37
C CYS A 254 -19.62 -5.96 12.31
N ALA A 255 -18.59 -5.33 12.86
CA ALA A 255 -17.23 -5.86 12.88
C ALA A 255 -17.02 -6.99 13.90
N GLY A 256 -17.86 -7.05 14.94
CA GLY A 256 -17.68 -7.97 16.09
C GLY A 256 -16.59 -7.53 17.07
N PHE A 257 -16.09 -6.30 16.96
CA PHE A 257 -15.10 -5.71 17.88
C PHE A 257 -15.20 -4.18 17.88
N PRO A 258 -14.73 -3.51 18.95
CA PRO A 258 -14.71 -2.05 19.02
C PRO A 258 -13.83 -1.44 17.93
N VAL A 259 -14.26 -0.30 17.34
CA VAL A 259 -13.52 0.41 16.31
C VAL A 259 -13.32 1.88 16.67
N ILE A 260 -12.27 2.46 16.11
CA ILE A 260 -12.07 3.92 16.05
C ILE A 260 -12.64 4.42 14.74
N LEU A 261 -13.50 5.43 14.82
CA LEU A 261 -14.07 6.14 13.69
C LEU A 261 -13.38 7.51 13.57
N ASN A 262 -12.74 7.77 12.42
CA ASN A 262 -12.10 9.04 12.11
C ASN A 262 -12.91 9.76 11.02
N LEU A 263 -13.39 10.97 11.30
CA LEU A 263 -14.08 11.82 10.32
C LEU A 263 -13.08 12.75 9.64
N THR A 264 -13.18 12.87 8.33
CA THR A 264 -12.38 13.77 7.50
C THR A 264 -13.30 14.64 6.67
N THR A 265 -13.42 15.89 7.09
CA THR A 265 -14.33 16.89 6.52
C THR A 265 -13.51 18.00 5.88
N ASP A 266 -12.67 17.64 4.91
CA ASP A 266 -11.90 18.60 4.15
C ASP A 266 -12.45 18.77 2.71
N GLU A 267 -11.88 19.74 2.00
CA GLU A 267 -12.31 20.08 0.64
C GLU A 267 -12.26 18.86 -0.31
N GLN A 268 -11.18 18.05 -0.26
CA GLN A 268 -11.01 16.89 -1.13
C GLN A 268 -12.11 15.85 -0.88
N SER A 269 -12.31 15.47 0.37
CA SER A 269 -13.30 14.43 0.74
C SER A 269 -14.74 14.89 0.49
N LEU A 270 -15.05 16.16 0.74
CA LEU A 270 -16.37 16.73 0.43
C LEU A 270 -16.63 16.81 -1.08
N ARG A 271 -15.67 17.31 -1.87
CA ARG A 271 -15.78 17.34 -3.34
C ARG A 271 -16.01 15.96 -3.93
N PHE A 272 -15.27 14.97 -3.44
CA PHE A 272 -15.42 13.60 -3.92
C PHE A 272 -16.77 12.99 -3.51
N ALA A 273 -17.17 13.14 -2.25
CA ALA A 273 -18.40 12.58 -1.72
C ALA A 273 -19.68 13.25 -2.27
N GLN A 274 -19.60 14.51 -2.72
CA GLN A 274 -20.73 15.25 -3.29
C GLN A 274 -20.85 15.12 -4.81
N ARG A 275 -20.01 14.34 -5.45
CA ARG A 275 -20.12 14.06 -6.90
C ARG A 275 -21.43 13.35 -7.21
N ASP A 276 -22.07 13.72 -8.32
CA ASP A 276 -23.30 13.07 -8.81
C ASP A 276 -23.05 11.63 -9.26
N ASP A 277 -21.83 11.34 -9.76
CA ASP A 277 -21.40 10.02 -10.23
C ASP A 277 -20.71 9.18 -9.13
N LEU A 278 -20.72 9.64 -7.86
CA LEU A 278 -20.02 8.99 -6.74
C LEU A 278 -20.23 7.47 -6.70
N ALA A 279 -21.50 7.02 -6.76
CA ALA A 279 -21.80 5.59 -6.71
C ALA A 279 -21.21 4.82 -7.90
N ALA A 280 -21.23 5.42 -9.10
CA ALA A 280 -20.69 4.80 -10.30
C ALA A 280 -19.16 4.62 -10.28
N ILE A 281 -18.43 5.58 -9.68
CA ILE A 281 -16.97 5.57 -9.70
C ILE A 281 -16.34 4.90 -8.48
N SER A 282 -16.92 5.06 -7.30
CA SER A 282 -16.35 4.55 -6.04
C SER A 282 -16.62 3.06 -5.81
N GLN A 283 -17.62 2.48 -6.47
CA GLN A 283 -18.02 1.09 -6.28
C GLN A 283 -17.32 0.11 -7.23
N ARG A 284 -16.33 0.55 -8.01
CA ARG A 284 -15.60 -0.32 -8.96
C ARG A 284 -14.53 -1.17 -8.29
N GLY A 285 -13.90 -0.69 -7.24
CA GLY A 285 -12.85 -1.39 -6.50
C GLY A 285 -11.67 -0.49 -6.13
N PRO A 286 -10.64 -1.02 -5.45
CA PRO A 286 -9.46 -0.26 -5.04
C PRO A 286 -8.58 0.09 -6.24
N VAL A 287 -7.74 1.11 -6.08
CA VAL A 287 -6.84 1.60 -7.13
C VAL A 287 -5.59 0.71 -7.31
N THR A 288 -5.20 -0.01 -6.27
CA THR A 288 -4.19 -1.07 -6.33
C THR A 288 -4.69 -2.29 -5.58
N PRO A 289 -4.26 -3.51 -5.93
CA PRO A 289 -4.73 -4.72 -5.25
C PRO A 289 -4.37 -4.71 -3.76
N ASP A 290 -3.23 -4.18 -3.38
CA ASP A 290 -2.76 -4.13 -1.99
C ASP A 290 -3.68 -3.32 -1.06
N HIS A 291 -4.40 -2.33 -1.58
CA HIS A 291 -5.26 -1.49 -0.75
C HIS A 291 -6.44 -2.27 -0.15
N VAL A 292 -6.92 -3.35 -0.81
CA VAL A 292 -8.11 -4.10 -0.38
C VAL A 292 -8.03 -4.59 1.07
N ILE A 293 -6.84 -4.99 1.53
CA ILE A 293 -6.67 -5.49 2.91
C ILE A 293 -6.88 -4.39 3.97
N ARG A 294 -6.75 -3.13 3.58
CA ARG A 294 -6.91 -1.96 4.47
C ARG A 294 -8.25 -1.26 4.27
N THR A 295 -8.65 -1.04 3.02
CA THR A 295 -9.83 -0.23 2.67
C THR A 295 -11.09 -1.06 2.43
N LYS A 296 -10.99 -2.39 2.37
CA LYS A 296 -11.97 -3.26 1.74
C LYS A 296 -12.11 -2.95 0.24
N ARG A 297 -12.92 -3.76 -0.48
CA ARG A 297 -13.08 -3.61 -1.93
C ARG A 297 -13.70 -2.28 -2.33
N ILE A 298 -14.74 -1.85 -1.61
CA ILE A 298 -15.51 -0.64 -1.90
C ILE A 298 -15.81 0.14 -0.62
N PRO A 299 -16.06 1.46 -0.68
CA PRO A 299 -16.55 2.23 0.44
C PRO A 299 -18.05 1.97 0.70
N CYS A 300 -18.48 2.14 1.94
CA CYS A 300 -19.88 2.25 2.31
C CYS A 300 -20.41 3.63 1.91
N LEU A 301 -21.55 3.68 1.25
CA LEU A 301 -22.22 4.94 0.89
C LEU A 301 -23.35 5.25 1.87
N ASN A 302 -23.56 6.53 2.15
CA ASN A 302 -24.69 7.05 2.93
C ASN A 302 -24.86 6.44 4.34
N THR A 303 -23.81 5.89 4.93
CA THR A 303 -23.81 5.27 6.27
C THR A 303 -24.75 4.06 6.44
N ASP A 304 -25.11 3.36 5.37
CA ASP A 304 -25.92 2.14 5.43
C ASP A 304 -25.04 0.90 5.68
N ILE A 305 -24.75 0.65 6.96
CA ILE A 305 -23.86 -0.44 7.39
C ILE A 305 -24.47 -1.82 7.08
N ALA A 306 -25.80 -1.96 7.21
CA ALA A 306 -26.47 -3.23 7.02
C ALA A 306 -26.47 -3.65 5.54
N ASP A 307 -26.75 -2.71 4.63
CA ASP A 307 -26.68 -2.96 3.19
C ASP A 307 -25.25 -3.28 2.74
N TYR A 308 -24.28 -2.54 3.27
CA TYR A 308 -22.87 -2.81 3.00
C TYR A 308 -22.45 -4.22 3.44
N ALA A 309 -22.85 -4.63 4.64
CA ALA A 309 -22.53 -5.96 5.18
C ALA A 309 -23.14 -7.08 4.33
N ARG A 310 -24.41 -6.91 3.87
CA ARG A 310 -25.04 -7.85 2.94
C ARG A 310 -24.28 -7.94 1.61
N ALA A 311 -23.97 -6.80 1.01
CA ALA A 311 -23.20 -6.75 -0.24
C ALA A 311 -21.81 -7.39 -0.11
N TYR A 312 -21.16 -7.27 1.07
CA TYR A 312 -19.89 -7.93 1.35
C TYR A 312 -20.05 -9.45 1.48
N ALA A 313 -21.11 -9.91 2.13
CA ALA A 313 -21.43 -11.36 2.21
C ALA A 313 -21.74 -11.96 0.84
N ASP A 314 -22.48 -11.24 -0.01
CA ASP A 314 -22.78 -11.65 -1.39
C ASP A 314 -21.48 -11.72 -2.23
N TYR A 315 -20.59 -10.73 -2.09
CA TYR A 315 -19.28 -10.74 -2.73
C TYR A 315 -18.43 -11.94 -2.28
N PHE A 316 -18.42 -12.25 -0.98
CA PHE A 316 -17.73 -13.42 -0.46
C PHE A 316 -18.30 -14.71 -1.03
N ALA A 317 -19.62 -14.87 -1.00
CA ALA A 317 -20.29 -16.07 -1.51
C ALA A 317 -20.05 -16.28 -3.02
N ALA A 318 -19.97 -15.19 -3.80
CA ALA A 318 -19.77 -15.25 -5.24
C ALA A 318 -18.36 -15.75 -5.64
N HIS A 319 -17.35 -15.58 -4.77
CA HIS A 319 -15.95 -15.90 -5.13
C HIS A 319 -15.30 -16.97 -4.26
N SER A 320 -15.86 -17.29 -3.08
CA SER A 320 -15.24 -18.26 -2.15
C SER A 320 -15.21 -19.70 -2.69
N ALA A 321 -16.17 -20.06 -3.54
CA ALA A 321 -16.22 -21.40 -4.13
C ALA A 321 -15.10 -21.68 -5.14
N ASP A 322 -14.57 -20.64 -5.77
CA ASP A 322 -13.49 -20.74 -6.76
C ASP A 322 -12.08 -20.61 -6.12
N ALA A 323 -12.02 -20.36 -4.81
CA ALA A 323 -10.74 -20.25 -4.10
C ALA A 323 -10.05 -21.63 -3.98
N PRO A 324 -8.70 -21.71 -4.06
CA PRO A 324 -7.97 -22.97 -3.92
C PRO A 324 -8.24 -23.71 -2.60
N GLU A 325 -8.45 -22.95 -1.54
CA GLU A 325 -8.88 -23.40 -0.22
C GLU A 325 -10.06 -22.54 0.22
N MET A 326 -11.08 -23.14 0.85
CA MET A 326 -12.27 -22.42 1.31
C MET A 326 -11.86 -21.38 2.38
N PRO A 327 -11.90 -20.08 2.08
CA PRO A 327 -11.52 -19.07 3.06
C PRO A 327 -12.60 -18.86 4.12
N VAL A 328 -12.21 -18.34 5.26
CA VAL A 328 -13.14 -17.85 6.29
C VAL A 328 -13.45 -16.39 6.00
N MET A 329 -14.75 -16.05 5.94
CA MET A 329 -15.18 -14.69 5.69
C MET A 329 -14.60 -13.73 6.76
N LEU A 330 -13.96 -12.68 6.29
CA LEU A 330 -13.50 -11.59 7.15
C LEU A 330 -14.69 -10.78 7.69
N ASP A 331 -14.49 -10.01 8.76
CA ASP A 331 -15.54 -9.14 9.27
C ASP A 331 -16.15 -8.28 8.14
N PRO A 332 -17.50 -8.14 8.05
CA PRO A 332 -18.16 -7.47 6.95
C PRO A 332 -18.22 -5.93 7.10
N ALA A 333 -17.65 -5.36 8.16
CA ALA A 333 -17.74 -3.93 8.42
C ALA A 333 -16.93 -3.10 7.41
N PRO A 334 -17.43 -1.93 6.98
CA PRO A 334 -16.71 -1.03 6.11
C PRO A 334 -15.47 -0.45 6.81
N ARG A 335 -14.45 -0.14 5.99
CA ARG A 335 -13.26 0.61 6.43
C ARG A 335 -13.29 2.07 5.99
N VAL A 336 -14.05 2.34 4.93
CA VAL A 336 -14.26 3.69 4.38
C VAL A 336 -15.75 3.93 4.22
N LEU A 337 -16.20 5.11 4.64
CA LEU A 337 -17.56 5.59 4.41
C LEU A 337 -17.49 6.93 3.66
N LEU A 338 -18.34 7.11 2.66
CA LEU A 338 -18.51 8.35 1.91
C LEU A 338 -19.92 8.86 2.08
N ASP A 339 -20.04 10.11 2.50
CA ASP A 339 -21.34 10.74 2.73
C ASP A 339 -21.28 12.23 2.35
N LYS A 340 -22.29 12.72 1.65
CA LYS A 340 -22.37 14.09 1.15
C LYS A 340 -22.31 15.15 2.26
N ARG A 341 -22.70 14.79 3.50
CA ARG A 341 -22.74 15.71 4.65
C ARG A 341 -21.37 15.98 5.24
N PHE A 342 -20.53 14.94 5.40
CA PHE A 342 -19.26 15.06 6.12
C PHE A 342 -18.02 14.71 5.29
N GLY A 343 -18.19 14.24 4.06
CA GLY A 343 -17.08 13.83 3.20
C GLY A 343 -16.71 12.37 3.40
N MET A 344 -15.71 12.07 4.23
CA MET A 344 -15.19 10.72 4.44
C MET A 344 -15.13 10.37 5.93
N ALA A 345 -15.46 9.13 6.27
CA ALA A 345 -15.07 8.52 7.54
C ALA A 345 -14.24 7.28 7.30
N THR A 346 -13.26 7.04 8.17
CA THR A 346 -12.38 5.87 8.09
C THR A 346 -12.35 5.12 9.42
N VAL A 347 -12.20 3.79 9.33
CA VAL A 347 -12.40 2.87 10.44
C VAL A 347 -11.15 2.03 10.64
N GLY A 348 -10.71 1.91 11.88
CA GLY A 348 -9.58 1.08 12.27
C GLY A 348 -9.74 0.49 13.68
N ARG A 349 -8.95 -0.51 14.02
CA ARG A 349 -8.85 -1.01 15.40
C ARG A 349 -8.07 -0.07 16.32
N THR A 350 -7.22 0.75 15.73
CA THR A 350 -6.47 1.81 16.42
C THR A 350 -6.64 3.12 15.67
N VAL A 351 -6.29 4.23 16.33
CA VAL A 351 -6.22 5.55 15.68
C VAL A 351 -5.28 5.48 14.47
N LYS A 352 -4.13 4.82 14.62
CA LYS A 352 -3.16 4.65 13.52
C LYS A 352 -3.78 3.91 12.33
N ASP A 353 -4.51 2.82 12.56
CA ASP A 353 -5.14 2.09 11.46
C ASP A 353 -6.17 2.94 10.72
N ALA A 354 -7.01 3.67 11.45
CA ALA A 354 -8.00 4.57 10.85
C ALA A 354 -7.33 5.67 10.00
N LEU A 355 -6.19 6.22 10.47
CA LEU A 355 -5.41 7.21 9.73
C LEU A 355 -4.73 6.61 8.49
N VAL A 356 -4.20 5.39 8.58
CA VAL A 356 -3.65 4.66 7.42
C VAL A 356 -4.71 4.48 6.32
N VAL A 357 -5.92 4.06 6.71
CA VAL A 357 -7.05 3.94 5.76
C VAL A 357 -7.41 5.29 5.15
N ARG A 358 -7.41 6.37 5.96
CA ARG A 358 -7.65 7.73 5.49
C ARG A 358 -6.65 8.13 4.39
N ASP A 359 -5.37 7.97 4.68
CA ASP A 359 -4.32 8.40 3.76
C ASP A 359 -4.40 7.61 2.45
N LEU A 360 -4.55 6.29 2.50
CA LEU A 360 -4.73 5.45 1.32
C LEU A 360 -5.96 5.86 0.49
N TYR A 361 -7.09 6.15 1.15
CA TYR A 361 -8.29 6.47 0.41
C TYR A 361 -8.30 7.90 -0.15
N ARG A 362 -7.59 8.85 0.46
CA ARG A 362 -7.35 10.18 -0.11
C ARG A 362 -6.61 10.10 -1.45
N HIS A 363 -5.55 9.31 -1.54
CA HIS A 363 -4.86 9.02 -2.81
C HIS A 363 -5.78 8.32 -3.81
N SER A 364 -6.58 7.35 -3.33
CA SER A 364 -7.57 6.67 -4.18
C SER A 364 -8.61 7.64 -4.78
N MET A 365 -9.09 8.64 -4.03
CA MET A 365 -10.00 9.67 -4.54
C MET A 365 -9.39 10.44 -5.71
N ASP A 366 -8.14 10.89 -5.59
CA ASP A 366 -7.44 11.63 -6.64
C ASP A 366 -7.16 10.75 -7.86
N ILE A 367 -6.70 9.53 -7.66
CA ILE A 367 -6.45 8.57 -8.74
C ILE A 367 -7.75 8.27 -9.51
N ILE A 368 -8.84 7.97 -8.81
CA ILE A 368 -10.15 7.72 -9.43
C ILE A 368 -10.62 8.94 -10.21
N ALA A 369 -10.59 10.13 -9.59
CA ALA A 369 -11.07 11.36 -10.22
C ALA A 369 -10.24 11.72 -11.47
N ARG A 370 -8.92 11.57 -11.42
CA ARG A 370 -8.02 11.79 -12.58
C ARG A 370 -8.23 10.75 -13.67
N ALA A 371 -8.43 9.48 -13.31
CA ALA A 371 -8.71 8.42 -14.28
C ALA A 371 -10.07 8.62 -14.98
N GLU A 372 -11.08 9.17 -14.27
CA GLU A 372 -12.35 9.55 -14.90
C GLU A 372 -12.14 10.62 -15.98
N LEU A 373 -11.25 11.60 -15.76
CA LEU A 373 -10.90 12.61 -16.77
C LEU A 373 -10.14 12.02 -17.98
N LEU A 374 -9.53 10.84 -17.82
CA LEU A 374 -8.88 10.08 -18.91
C LEU A 374 -9.83 9.13 -19.65
N GLY A 375 -11.12 9.16 -19.38
CA GLY A 375 -12.12 8.33 -20.04
C GLY A 375 -12.64 7.16 -19.21
N GLY A 376 -12.42 7.16 -17.90
CA GLY A 376 -13.03 6.28 -16.93
C GLY A 376 -12.06 5.42 -16.14
N PHE A 377 -12.20 5.45 -14.82
CA PHE A 377 -11.48 4.59 -13.90
C PHE A 377 -11.86 3.12 -14.10
N ARG A 378 -10.86 2.27 -14.08
CA ARG A 378 -11.01 0.81 -14.16
C ARG A 378 -10.22 0.14 -13.07
N ALA A 379 -10.92 -0.41 -12.07
CA ALA A 379 -10.32 -1.32 -11.11
C ALA A 379 -10.14 -2.72 -11.72
N LEU A 380 -9.41 -3.58 -11.02
CA LEU A 380 -9.34 -5.01 -11.33
C LEU A 380 -10.72 -5.68 -11.22
N PRO A 381 -10.94 -6.81 -11.91
CA PRO A 381 -12.12 -7.66 -11.69
C PRO A 381 -12.28 -8.05 -10.22
N SER A 382 -13.52 -8.22 -9.77
CA SER A 382 -13.81 -8.55 -8.37
C SER A 382 -13.18 -9.88 -7.92
N ALA A 383 -13.01 -10.85 -8.82
CA ALA A 383 -12.35 -12.11 -8.53
C ALA A 383 -10.86 -11.92 -8.21
N ASP A 384 -10.14 -11.07 -8.97
CA ASP A 384 -8.73 -10.77 -8.72
C ASP A 384 -8.54 -10.00 -7.40
N ILE A 385 -9.47 -9.08 -7.10
CA ILE A 385 -9.46 -8.35 -5.83
C ILE A 385 -9.71 -9.31 -4.67
N PHE A 386 -10.66 -10.26 -4.83
CA PHE A 386 -10.95 -11.30 -3.83
C PHE A 386 -9.72 -12.17 -3.56
N ALA A 387 -9.03 -12.60 -4.61
CA ALA A 387 -7.82 -13.40 -4.48
C ALA A 387 -6.75 -12.69 -3.61
N VAL A 388 -6.58 -11.37 -3.75
CA VAL A 388 -5.65 -10.60 -2.92
C VAL A 388 -6.20 -10.35 -1.52
N GLU A 389 -7.49 -10.06 -1.35
CA GLU A 389 -8.10 -9.81 -0.04
C GLU A 389 -8.02 -11.03 0.88
N TYR A 390 -8.22 -12.22 0.32
CA TYR A 390 -8.19 -13.49 1.05
C TYR A 390 -6.84 -14.22 0.96
N TRP A 391 -5.84 -13.58 0.39
CA TRP A 391 -4.49 -14.13 0.33
C TRP A 391 -3.82 -14.12 1.71
N ASP A 392 -3.38 -15.28 2.18
CA ASP A 392 -2.80 -15.43 3.52
C ASP A 392 -1.59 -14.53 3.75
N LEU A 393 -0.75 -14.32 2.74
CA LEU A 393 0.42 -13.44 2.85
C LEU A 393 0.04 -11.96 2.95
N ALA A 394 -1.06 -11.55 2.30
CA ALA A 394 -1.61 -10.20 2.45
C ALA A 394 -2.23 -10.03 3.85
N GLN A 395 -3.02 -10.99 4.31
CA GLN A 395 -3.61 -10.99 5.64
C GLN A 395 -2.54 -11.04 6.77
N ALA A 396 -1.44 -11.75 6.56
CA ALA A 396 -0.31 -11.78 7.49
C ALA A 396 0.33 -10.40 7.70
N LYS A 397 0.27 -9.49 6.71
CA LYS A 397 0.74 -8.10 6.88
C LYS A 397 -0.04 -7.36 7.97
N LEU A 398 -1.34 -7.64 8.14
CA LEU A 398 -2.19 -7.03 9.16
C LEU A 398 -1.98 -7.64 10.55
N ARG A 399 -1.58 -8.91 10.62
CA ARG A 399 -1.40 -9.67 11.87
C ARG A 399 0.00 -9.51 12.50
N LYS A 400 0.91 -8.77 11.89
CA LYS A 400 2.31 -8.63 12.33
C LYS A 400 2.49 -8.10 13.75
N GLY A 401 1.52 -7.38 14.30
CA GLY A 401 1.54 -6.87 15.67
C GLY A 401 1.17 -7.91 16.73
N GLY A 402 0.86 -9.17 16.35
CA GLY A 402 0.28 -10.15 17.25
C GLY A 402 -1.22 -9.94 17.51
N GLU A 403 -1.74 -10.47 18.60
CA GLU A 403 -3.12 -10.20 19.02
C GLU A 403 -3.29 -8.71 19.34
N PRO A 404 -4.45 -8.11 18.96
CA PRO A 404 -4.73 -6.73 19.32
C PRO A 404 -4.66 -6.53 20.83
N PRO A 405 -4.13 -5.38 21.30
CA PRO A 405 -4.15 -5.05 22.72
C PRO A 405 -5.57 -5.08 23.29
N LEU A 406 -5.70 -5.40 24.57
CA LEU A 406 -6.98 -5.65 25.28
C LEU A 406 -8.04 -4.55 25.04
N CYS A 407 -7.62 -3.28 24.96
CA CYS A 407 -8.51 -2.12 24.79
C CYS A 407 -8.43 -1.54 23.35
N ALA A 408 -7.97 -2.32 22.37
CA ALA A 408 -7.93 -1.85 20.97
C ALA A 408 -9.34 -1.49 20.48
N GLY A 409 -9.49 -0.30 19.90
CA GLY A 409 -10.77 0.22 19.44
C GLY A 409 -11.64 0.88 20.50
N GLU A 410 -11.30 0.77 21.78
CA GLU A 410 -12.02 1.44 22.85
C GLU A 410 -11.66 2.92 22.96
N ILE A 411 -12.65 3.73 23.34
CA ILE A 411 -12.47 5.14 23.69
C ILE A 411 -12.70 5.28 25.19
N THR A 412 -11.67 5.71 25.91
CA THR A 412 -11.71 5.86 27.36
C THR A 412 -11.66 7.32 27.75
N LEU A 413 -12.61 7.77 28.56
CA LEU A 413 -12.61 9.10 29.16
C LEU A 413 -12.06 9.00 30.59
N VAL A 414 -11.01 9.74 30.90
CA VAL A 414 -10.38 9.80 32.23
C VAL A 414 -10.52 11.22 32.79
N THR A 415 -11.17 11.36 33.93
CA THR A 415 -11.23 12.64 34.71
C THR A 415 -10.11 12.68 35.73
N GLY A 416 -9.57 13.86 36.02
CA GLY A 416 -8.39 14.03 36.86
C GLY A 416 -7.13 13.54 36.17
N ALA A 417 -7.04 13.69 34.86
CA ALA A 417 -6.02 13.07 34.01
C ALA A 417 -4.61 13.66 34.18
N ALA A 418 -4.48 14.89 34.71
CA ALA A 418 -3.20 15.59 34.78
C ALA A 418 -2.30 15.10 35.94
N SER A 419 -2.82 14.37 36.93
CA SER A 419 -2.03 13.94 38.09
C SER A 419 -2.45 12.60 38.70
N GLY A 420 -1.55 12.01 39.49
CA GLY A 420 -1.81 10.85 40.35
C GLY A 420 -2.44 9.66 39.64
N ILE A 421 -3.56 9.18 40.15
CA ILE A 421 -4.27 7.99 39.64
C ILE A 421 -4.79 8.22 38.23
N GLY A 422 -5.26 9.45 37.93
CA GLY A 422 -5.75 9.78 36.59
C GLY A 422 -4.66 9.65 35.52
N THR A 423 -3.48 10.22 35.74
CA THR A 423 -2.33 10.09 34.83
C THR A 423 -1.93 8.63 34.64
N ALA A 424 -1.79 7.87 35.73
CA ALA A 424 -1.48 6.44 35.67
C ALA A 424 -2.56 5.66 34.89
N GLY A 425 -3.83 6.04 35.04
CA GLY A 425 -4.95 5.47 34.28
C GLY A 425 -4.82 5.75 32.78
N VAL A 426 -4.52 7.00 32.38
CA VAL A 426 -4.27 7.38 30.98
C VAL A 426 -3.16 6.53 30.38
N GLU A 427 -2.03 6.41 31.05
CA GLU A 427 -0.90 5.60 30.59
C GLU A 427 -1.27 4.11 30.47
N ALA A 428 -1.96 3.57 31.45
CA ALA A 428 -2.37 2.17 31.48
C ALA A 428 -3.35 1.82 30.33
N PHE A 429 -4.33 2.67 30.05
CA PHE A 429 -5.26 2.47 28.94
C PHE A 429 -4.59 2.64 27.58
N ARG A 430 -3.73 3.65 27.42
CA ARG A 430 -2.94 3.84 26.19
C ARG A 430 -2.04 2.64 25.90
N ALA A 431 -1.33 2.13 26.92
CA ALA A 431 -0.47 0.95 26.79
C ALA A 431 -1.27 -0.30 26.38
N ARG A 432 -2.58 -0.34 26.65
CA ARG A 432 -3.49 -1.41 26.23
C ARG A 432 -4.25 -1.13 24.94
N GLY A 433 -3.90 -0.05 24.22
CA GLY A 433 -4.41 0.23 22.89
C GLY A 433 -5.67 1.08 22.83
N ALA A 434 -6.16 1.62 23.94
CA ALA A 434 -7.30 2.53 23.95
C ALA A 434 -6.94 3.91 23.37
N ALA A 435 -7.91 4.56 22.72
CA ALA A 435 -7.90 6.00 22.49
C ALA A 435 -8.36 6.68 23.78
N VAL A 436 -7.50 7.53 24.37
CA VAL A 436 -7.80 8.14 25.68
C VAL A 436 -8.07 9.64 25.53
N VAL A 437 -9.19 10.08 26.10
CA VAL A 437 -9.54 11.49 26.28
C VAL A 437 -9.36 11.83 27.77
N GLY A 438 -8.39 12.68 28.09
CA GLY A 438 -8.15 13.18 29.44
C GLY A 438 -8.89 14.48 29.69
N LEU A 439 -9.56 14.59 30.84
CA LEU A 439 -10.14 15.85 31.33
C LEU A 439 -9.52 16.18 32.67
N ASP A 440 -9.05 17.42 32.83
CA ASP A 440 -8.58 17.95 34.09
C ASP A 440 -8.91 19.43 34.24
N ARG A 441 -8.88 19.93 35.48
CA ARG A 441 -8.99 21.37 35.75
C ARG A 441 -7.66 22.08 35.53
N ASP A 442 -6.55 21.34 35.74
CA ASP A 442 -5.18 21.81 35.63
C ASP A 442 -4.63 21.31 34.28
N ALA A 443 -4.71 22.13 33.21
CA ALA A 443 -4.27 21.81 31.86
C ALA A 443 -2.84 22.30 31.61
#